data_8c3b8648584db643b364c7c0c2694174
#
_entry.id   8c3b8648584db643b364c7c0c2694174
#
_cell.length_a   1.000
_cell.length_b   1.000
_cell.length_c   1.000
_cell.angle_alpha   90.00
_cell.angle_beta   90.00
_cell.angle_gamma   90.00
#
_symmetry.space_group_name_H-M   'P 1'
#
loop_
_entity.id
_entity.type
_entity.pdbx_description
1 polymer ?
#
loop_
_entity_poly.entity_id
_entity_poly.type
_entity_poly.pdbx_seq_one_letter_code
_entity_poly.pdbx_strand_id
1 'polypeptide(L)'
;MKDTLGLTTPTHVLDNVITETKYTMPKTKEKGKDKSPGSYAEELRRNLVQPIILGTGSSITKLSVEAGKNVASNQQVLLLTDELDDMPDMYGWTKENASTFAKWLDIKVTYKGEGSKVVGQSVKANTSIKNLKEITITLGE
;
A
#
# COMPACT_ATOMS: atom_id res chain seq x y z
N MET A 1 8.09 -42.71 -8.57
CA MET A 1 8.30 -41.85 -7.79
C MET A 1 8.54 -41.39 -7.73
N LYS A 2 8.44 -41.71 -8.16
CA LYS A 2 8.67 -40.84 -7.61
C LYS A 2 9.07 -40.26 -7.48
N ASP A 3 8.89 -41.12 -8.07
CA ASP A 3 9.31 -40.30 -7.44
C ASP A 3 9.80 -39.88 -7.43
N THR A 4 9.44 -40.55 -7.69
CA THR A 4 9.86 -39.86 -7.04
C THR A 4 10.33 -39.29 -7.14
N LEU A 5 10.12 -39.94 -7.65
CA LEU A 5 10.45 -39.13 -7.14
C LEU A 5 10.72 -38.45 -7.38
N GLY A 6 10.54 -39.22 -7.88
CA GLY A 6 10.68 -38.23 -7.37
C GLY A 6 10.85 -37.58 -7.78
N LEU A 7 10.64 -37.88 -8.13
CA LEU A 7 10.72 -36.96 -7.83
C LEU A 7 10.87 -36.16 -8.25
N THR A 8 10.59 -36.70 -8.45
CA THR A 8 10.61 -35.64 -8.15
C THR A 8 10.62 -34.79 -8.47
N THR A 9 10.45 -35.06 -8.83
CA THR A 9 10.32 -33.87 -8.53
C THR A 9 10.52 -33.09 -8.76
N PRO A 10 10.41 -33.44 -8.98
CA PRO A 10 10.32 -32.24 -8.71
C PRO A 10 10.47 -31.49 -9.10
N THR A 11 10.29 -31.85 -9.40
CA THR A 11 10.31 -30.76 -9.16
C THR A 11 10.14 -29.94 -9.55
N HIS A 12 9.80 -29.91 -9.71
CA HIS A 12 9.52 -28.73 -9.43
C HIS A 12 9.25 -28.05 -9.27
N VAL A 13 9.13 -28.73 -9.48
CA VAL A 13 8.82 -27.79 -8.78
C VAL A 13 8.85 -27.20 -8.45
N LEU A 14 8.68 -27.34 -8.65
CA LEU A 14 8.74 -26.50 -8.02
C LEU A 14 9.02 -25.82 -8.21
N ASP A 15 8.79 -25.71 -8.46
CA ASP A 15 8.85 -24.80 -8.28
C ASP A 15 8.51 -24.03 -8.50
N ASN A 16 8.22 -24.06 -8.74
CA ASN A 16 7.82 -23.21 -8.57
C ASN A 16 7.47 -22.73 -8.06
N VAL A 17 7.54 -23.00 -8.06
CA VAL A 17 7.19 -22.45 -7.34
C VAL A 17 6.99 -21.68 -6.73
N ILE A 18 6.89 -21.25 -6.79
CA ILE A 18 6.65 -20.39 -6.28
C ILE A 18 6.57 -19.93 -5.61
N THR A 19 6.56 -19.92 -5.88
CA THR A 19 6.42 -19.21 -5.08
C THR A 19 6.06 -17.88 -4.77
N GLU A 20 5.18 -17.29 -5.32
CA GLU A 20 4.71 -16.02 -4.84
C GLU A 20 3.78 -16.25 -3.69
N THR A 21 4.19 -15.81 -2.53
CA THR A 21 3.32 -15.83 -1.39
C THR A 21 2.41 -14.63 -1.49
N LYS A 22 1.10 -14.88 -1.54
CA LYS A 22 0.11 -13.82 -1.53
C LYS A 22 -0.56 -13.78 -0.17
N TYR A 23 -0.74 -12.59 0.34
CA TYR A 23 -1.38 -12.39 1.62
C TYR A 23 -2.75 -11.74 1.39
N THR A 24 -3.76 -12.24 2.08
CA THR A 24 -5.09 -11.67 1.98
C THR A 24 -5.25 -10.58 3.02
N MET A 25 -5.67 -9.39 2.57
CA MET A 25 -5.84 -8.24 3.46
C MET A 25 -6.87 -8.54 4.53
N PRO A 26 -6.55 -8.30 5.81
CA PRO A 26 -7.49 -8.57 6.89
C PRO A 26 -8.57 -7.52 6.98
N LYS A 27 -9.63 -7.83 7.72
CA LYS A 27 -10.70 -6.88 7.97
C LYS A 27 -10.21 -5.77 8.89
N THR A 28 -10.76 -4.57 8.72
CA THR A 28 -10.41 -3.43 9.57
C THR A 28 -11.11 -3.47 10.91
N LYS A 29 -12.12 -4.33 11.05
CA LYS A 29 -12.86 -4.49 12.30
C LYS A 29 -12.76 -5.92 12.81
N GLU A 30 -12.74 -6.05 14.13
CA GLU A 30 -12.76 -7.36 14.76
C GLU A 30 -13.76 -7.31 15.90
N LYS A 31 -14.72 -8.24 15.87
CA LYS A 31 -15.77 -8.34 16.90
C LYS A 31 -16.55 -7.02 17.03
N GLY A 32 -16.79 -6.37 15.90
CA GLY A 32 -17.54 -5.13 15.86
C GLY A 32 -16.78 -3.88 16.25
N LYS A 33 -15.48 -4.02 16.54
CA LYS A 33 -14.64 -2.89 16.92
C LYS A 33 -13.58 -2.62 15.86
N ASP A 34 -13.27 -1.35 15.66
CA ASP A 34 -12.20 -0.96 14.73
C ASP A 34 -10.85 -1.39 15.28
N LYS A 35 -10.04 -1.96 14.40
CA LYS A 35 -8.63 -2.20 14.71
C LYS A 35 -7.91 -0.86 14.62
N SER A 36 -6.96 -0.61 15.52
CA SER A 36 -6.18 0.60 15.42
C SER A 36 -5.31 0.54 14.15
N PRO A 37 -5.01 1.68 13.52
CA PRO A 37 -4.13 1.68 12.36
C PRO A 37 -2.78 1.04 12.65
N GLY A 38 -2.22 1.27 13.84
CA GLY A 38 -0.94 0.67 14.22
C GLY A 38 -1.00 -0.85 14.29
N SER A 39 -2.06 -1.40 14.89
CA SER A 39 -2.22 -2.86 14.98
C SER A 39 -2.41 -3.48 13.60
N TYR A 40 -3.21 -2.83 12.77
CA TYR A 40 -3.45 -3.31 11.40
C TYR A 40 -2.15 -3.29 10.62
N ALA A 41 -1.39 -2.20 10.72
CA ALA A 41 -0.11 -2.07 10.02
C ALA A 41 0.88 -3.12 10.49
N GLU A 42 0.92 -3.41 11.79
CA GLU A 42 1.84 -4.41 12.31
C GLU A 42 1.52 -5.80 11.77
N GLU A 43 0.23 -6.12 11.67
CA GLU A 43 -0.19 -7.38 11.08
C GLU A 43 0.27 -7.49 9.64
N LEU A 44 0.19 -6.40 8.87
CA LEU A 44 0.67 -6.39 7.49
C LEU A 44 2.19 -6.61 7.44
N ARG A 45 2.94 -5.94 8.30
CA ARG A 45 4.40 -6.09 8.32
C ARG A 45 4.83 -7.52 8.62
N ARG A 46 4.13 -8.19 9.51
CA ARG A 46 4.42 -9.59 9.81
C ARG A 46 4.24 -10.49 8.61
N ASN A 47 3.44 -10.05 7.64
CA ASN A 47 3.15 -10.82 6.45
C ASN A 47 3.84 -10.23 5.23
N LEU A 48 4.91 -9.45 5.45
CA LEU A 48 5.78 -8.89 4.41
C LEU A 48 5.05 -7.91 3.49
N VAL A 49 4.05 -7.22 4.00
CA VAL A 49 3.37 -6.14 3.30
C VAL A 49 3.86 -4.82 3.90
N GLN A 50 4.06 -3.80 3.07
CA GLN A 50 4.56 -2.50 3.52
C GLN A 50 3.39 -1.54 3.73
N PRO A 51 2.97 -1.31 4.98
CA PRO A 51 1.87 -0.40 5.23
C PRO A 51 2.36 1.05 5.28
N ILE A 52 1.51 1.95 4.78
CA ILE A 52 1.77 3.38 4.87
C ILE A 52 0.55 3.99 5.55
N ILE A 53 0.74 4.45 6.79
CA ILE A 53 -0.35 5.03 7.57
C ILE A 53 -0.45 6.50 7.23
N LEU A 54 -1.64 6.94 6.83
CA LEU A 54 -1.90 8.33 6.46
C LEU A 54 -2.77 8.99 7.52
N GLY A 55 -2.22 10.02 8.15
CA GLY A 55 -2.92 10.76 9.18
C GLY A 55 -2.67 10.22 10.58
N THR A 56 -3.38 10.77 11.53
CA THR A 56 -3.20 10.46 12.95
C THR A 56 -4.48 9.94 13.60
N GLY A 57 -5.47 9.58 12.79
CA GLY A 57 -6.74 9.09 13.30
C GLY A 57 -6.64 7.74 13.98
N SER A 58 -7.70 7.38 14.69
CA SER A 58 -7.76 6.12 15.43
C SER A 58 -8.46 5.01 14.66
N SER A 59 -9.05 5.33 13.52
CA SER A 59 -9.77 4.33 12.70
C SER A 59 -9.29 4.41 11.26
N ILE A 60 -9.28 3.25 10.58
CA ILE A 60 -8.96 3.20 9.16
C ILE A 60 -10.25 3.42 8.37
N THR A 61 -10.25 4.42 7.49
CA THR A 61 -11.42 4.72 6.68
C THR A 61 -11.31 4.18 5.26
N LYS A 62 -10.11 4.08 4.72
CA LYS A 62 -9.88 3.57 3.37
C LYS A 62 -8.59 2.80 3.28
N LEU A 63 -8.57 1.80 2.41
CA LEU A 63 -7.40 1.00 2.11
C LEU A 63 -7.17 1.05 0.61
N SER A 64 -5.90 1.14 0.19
CA SER A 64 -5.59 1.08 -1.25
C SER A 64 -5.83 -0.32 -1.80
N VAL A 65 -5.75 -1.34 -0.93
CA VAL A 65 -6.16 -2.71 -1.26
C VAL A 65 -7.17 -3.10 -0.20
N GLU A 66 -8.39 -3.37 -0.63
CA GLU A 66 -9.48 -3.62 0.29
C GLU A 66 -9.36 -4.96 1.03
N ALA A 67 -10.01 -5.04 2.18
CA ALA A 67 -10.06 -6.29 2.94
C ALA A 67 -10.60 -7.42 2.05
N GLY A 68 -9.98 -8.58 2.16
CA GLY A 68 -10.36 -9.74 1.34
C GLY A 68 -9.63 -9.85 0.03
N LYS A 69 -8.92 -8.80 -0.39
CA LYS A 69 -8.11 -8.83 -1.60
C LYS A 69 -6.69 -9.30 -1.29
N ASN A 70 -6.02 -9.83 -2.29
CA ASN A 70 -4.65 -10.34 -2.12
C ASN A 70 -3.61 -9.31 -2.48
N VAL A 71 -2.49 -9.35 -1.77
CA VAL A 71 -1.34 -8.49 -2.05
C VAL A 71 -0.10 -9.36 -2.21
N ALA A 72 0.84 -8.88 -2.99
CA ALA A 72 2.12 -9.57 -3.17
C ALA A 72 3.08 -9.19 -2.05
N SER A 73 4.12 -9.99 -1.88
CA SER A 73 5.16 -9.68 -0.91
C SER A 73 5.78 -8.32 -1.21
N ASN A 74 6.00 -7.54 -0.17
CA ASN A 74 6.61 -6.20 -0.23
C ASN A 74 5.77 -5.15 -0.96
N GLN A 75 4.51 -5.46 -1.25
CA GLN A 75 3.63 -4.49 -1.85
C GLN A 75 3.29 -3.38 -0.85
N GLN A 76 3.28 -2.13 -1.33
CA GLN A 76 2.91 -0.99 -0.50
C GLN A 76 1.39 -0.89 -0.45
N VAL A 77 0.86 -0.67 0.75
CA VAL A 77 -0.58 -0.50 0.94
C VAL A 77 -0.83 0.77 1.76
N LEU A 78 -1.71 1.62 1.27
CA LEU A 78 -2.06 2.85 1.98
C LEU A 78 -3.21 2.58 2.96
N LEU A 79 -3.04 3.07 4.17
CA LEU A 79 -4.06 2.98 5.22
C LEU A 79 -4.47 4.40 5.57
N LEU A 80 -5.63 4.84 5.07
CA LEU A 80 -6.12 6.18 5.36
C LEU A 80 -6.89 6.16 6.67
N THR A 81 -6.47 7.01 7.61
CA THR A 81 -7.17 7.14 8.89
C THR A 81 -8.25 8.21 8.79
N ASP A 82 -9.07 8.29 9.83
CA ASP A 82 -10.17 9.25 9.88
C ASP A 82 -9.70 10.67 10.21
N GLU A 83 -8.40 10.89 10.32
CA GLU A 83 -7.87 12.24 10.62
C GLU A 83 -6.59 12.47 9.84
N LEU A 84 -6.71 13.11 8.68
CA LEU A 84 -5.58 13.47 7.84
C LEU A 84 -5.65 14.96 7.56
N ASP A 85 -4.71 15.73 8.11
CA ASP A 85 -4.69 17.18 7.96
C ASP A 85 -3.54 17.68 7.10
N ASP A 86 -2.44 16.93 7.05
CA ASP A 86 -1.23 17.38 6.39
C ASP A 86 -0.81 16.44 5.27
N MET A 87 -0.10 17.02 4.30
CA MET A 87 0.43 16.26 3.17
C MET A 87 1.50 15.29 3.65
N PRO A 88 1.41 14.01 3.29
CA PRO A 88 2.46 13.05 3.61
C PRO A 88 3.65 13.22 2.68
N ASP A 89 4.79 12.67 3.09
CA ASP A 89 5.96 12.55 2.23
C ASP A 89 5.77 11.33 1.35
N MET A 90 5.50 11.55 0.07
CA MET A 90 5.20 10.46 -0.85
C MET A 90 6.45 9.87 -1.52
N TYR A 91 7.64 10.31 -1.13
CA TYR A 91 8.87 9.79 -1.72
C TYR A 91 8.91 8.26 -1.61
N GLY A 92 9.17 7.60 -2.72
CA GLY A 92 9.26 6.14 -2.74
C GLY A 92 7.93 5.43 -2.94
N TRP A 93 6.81 6.14 -2.94
CA TRP A 93 5.52 5.51 -3.22
C TRP A 93 5.47 5.08 -4.68
N THR A 94 4.67 4.06 -4.96
CA THR A 94 4.39 3.70 -6.35
C THR A 94 3.48 4.78 -6.96
N LYS A 95 3.56 4.89 -8.29
CA LYS A 95 2.68 5.81 -9.01
C LYS A 95 1.20 5.50 -8.72
N GLU A 96 0.87 4.20 -8.67
CA GLU A 96 -0.50 3.77 -8.40
C GLU A 96 -0.99 4.24 -7.04
N ASN A 97 -0.14 4.16 -6.02
CA ASN A 97 -0.52 4.62 -4.70
C ASN A 97 -0.69 6.13 -4.65
N ALA A 98 0.18 6.87 -5.33
CA ALA A 98 0.03 8.31 -5.42
C ALA A 98 -1.28 8.68 -6.10
N SER A 99 -1.64 7.98 -7.17
CA SER A 99 -2.91 8.21 -7.86
C SER A 99 -4.11 7.91 -6.97
N THR A 100 -4.04 6.81 -6.23
CA THR A 100 -5.12 6.43 -5.31
C THR A 100 -5.31 7.49 -4.23
N PHE A 101 -4.21 7.97 -3.66
CA PHE A 101 -4.27 8.99 -2.62
C PHE A 101 -4.89 10.28 -3.17
N ALA A 102 -4.50 10.69 -4.36
CA ALA A 102 -5.06 11.89 -4.99
C ALA A 102 -6.56 11.75 -5.23
N LYS A 103 -7.00 10.56 -5.63
CA LYS A 103 -8.44 10.33 -5.82
C LYS A 103 -9.18 10.44 -4.50
N TRP A 104 -8.61 9.91 -3.41
CA TRP A 104 -9.23 10.01 -2.10
C TRP A 104 -9.39 11.46 -1.65
N LEU A 105 -8.43 12.32 -2.01
CA LEU A 105 -8.48 13.74 -1.67
C LEU A 105 -9.26 14.56 -2.69
N ASP A 106 -9.67 13.94 -3.81
CA ASP A 106 -10.38 14.62 -4.89
C ASP A 106 -9.57 15.79 -5.43
N ILE A 107 -8.28 15.58 -5.66
CA ILE A 107 -7.38 16.59 -6.21
C ILE A 107 -6.87 16.14 -7.57
N LYS A 108 -6.52 17.12 -8.41
CA LYS A 108 -5.98 16.87 -9.73
C LYS A 108 -4.48 16.59 -9.63
N VAL A 109 -4.02 15.57 -10.34
CA VAL A 109 -2.61 15.21 -10.36
C VAL A 109 -2.03 15.41 -11.73
N THR A 110 -0.84 16.02 -11.78
CA THR A 110 -0.02 16.12 -12.97
C THR A 110 1.28 15.37 -12.69
N TYR A 111 1.67 14.48 -13.61
CA TYR A 111 2.90 13.72 -13.45
C TYR A 111 3.98 14.30 -14.34
N LYS A 112 5.21 14.38 -13.81
CA LYS A 112 6.40 14.79 -14.56
C LYS A 112 7.43 13.68 -14.47
N GLY A 113 8.18 13.50 -15.56
CA GLY A 113 9.22 12.49 -15.59
C GLY A 113 8.67 11.12 -15.87
N GLU A 114 9.57 10.16 -15.97
CA GLU A 114 9.22 8.79 -16.28
C GLU A 114 9.75 7.88 -15.18
N GLY A 115 8.98 6.85 -14.86
CA GLY A 115 9.34 5.92 -13.82
C GLY A 115 8.12 5.45 -13.08
N SER A 116 8.33 4.53 -12.17
CA SER A 116 7.25 3.90 -11.42
C SER A 116 7.17 4.37 -9.98
N LYS A 117 8.12 5.20 -9.55
CA LYS A 117 8.22 5.65 -8.16
C LYS A 117 8.17 7.16 -8.07
N VAL A 118 7.61 7.67 -6.98
CA VAL A 118 7.59 9.10 -6.70
C VAL A 118 8.97 9.52 -6.19
N VAL A 119 9.56 10.54 -6.83
CA VAL A 119 10.83 11.12 -6.39
C VAL A 119 10.71 12.57 -5.99
N GLY A 120 9.55 13.18 -6.21
CA GLY A 120 9.32 14.56 -5.79
C GLY A 120 7.85 14.91 -5.83
N GLN A 121 7.47 15.94 -5.11
CA GLN A 121 6.09 16.43 -5.06
C GLN A 121 6.08 17.94 -4.91
N SER A 122 5.11 18.60 -5.56
CA SER A 122 5.04 20.06 -5.55
C SER A 122 4.53 20.61 -4.22
N VAL A 123 3.78 19.82 -3.46
CA VAL A 123 3.29 20.22 -2.14
C VAL A 123 4.15 19.50 -1.11
N LYS A 124 4.85 20.26 -0.28
CA LYS A 124 5.77 19.67 0.68
C LYS A 124 5.05 18.87 1.76
N ALA A 125 5.74 17.86 2.27
CA ALA A 125 5.24 17.10 3.40
C ALA A 125 4.93 18.05 4.57
N ASN A 126 3.91 17.71 5.34
CA ASN A 126 3.46 18.47 6.49
C ASN A 126 2.78 19.79 6.15
N THR A 127 2.53 20.07 4.87
CA THR A 127 1.73 21.21 4.44
C THR A 127 0.26 20.84 4.58
N SER A 128 -0.57 21.77 5.08
CA SER A 128 -2.00 21.50 5.19
C SER A 128 -2.61 21.16 3.83
N ILE A 129 -3.45 20.12 3.81
CA ILE A 129 -4.16 19.75 2.59
C ILE A 129 -5.52 20.42 2.48
N LYS A 130 -5.88 21.22 3.46
CA LYS A 130 -7.12 21.96 3.41
C LYS A 130 -7.08 22.92 2.23
N ASN A 131 -8.11 22.88 1.39
CA ASN A 131 -8.22 23.71 0.19
C ASN A 131 -7.24 23.31 -0.92
N LEU A 132 -6.56 22.17 -0.79
CA LEU A 132 -5.68 21.68 -1.84
C LEU A 132 -6.54 21.22 -3.02
N LYS A 133 -6.18 21.63 -4.25
CA LYS A 133 -6.95 21.30 -5.44
C LYS A 133 -6.13 20.56 -6.49
N GLU A 134 -4.82 20.69 -6.47
CA GLU A 134 -3.97 20.01 -7.45
C GLU A 134 -2.56 19.81 -6.90
N ILE A 135 -1.87 18.86 -7.49
CA ILE A 135 -0.50 18.55 -7.13
C ILE A 135 0.25 18.05 -8.36
N THR A 136 1.53 18.39 -8.44
CA THR A 136 2.42 17.82 -9.45
C THR A 136 3.35 16.82 -8.78
N ILE A 137 3.42 15.63 -9.33
CA ILE A 137 4.25 14.54 -8.79
C ILE A 137 5.32 14.21 -9.80
N THR A 138 6.57 14.21 -9.35
CA THR A 138 7.72 13.86 -10.19
C THR A 138 8.03 12.39 -10.01
N LEU A 139 8.15 11.67 -11.13
CA LEU A 139 8.41 10.24 -11.14
C LEU A 139 9.85 9.96 -11.54
N GLY A 140 10.40 8.86 -11.02
CA GLY A 140 11.74 8.41 -11.36
C GLY A 140 11.89 6.93 -11.08
N GLU A 141 13.10 6.45 -11.22
CA GLU A 141 13.40 5.03 -10.98
C GLU A 141 13.88 4.80 -9.56
#